data_eb83ff6146681dd8536fe755908f4599
#
_entry.id   eb83ff6146681dd8536fe755908f4599
#
_cell.length_a   1.000
_cell.length_b   1.000
_cell.length_c   1.000
_cell.angle_alpha   90.00
_cell.angle_beta   90.00
_cell.angle_gamma   90.00
#
_symmetry.space_group_name_H-M   'P 1'
#
loop_
_entity.id
_entity.type
_entity.pdbx_description
1 polymer ?
#
loop_
_entity_poly.entity_id
_entity_poly.type
_entity_poly.pdbx_seq_one_letter_code
_entity_poly.pdbx_strand_id
1 'polypeptide(L)'
;DTSLKSPKNPFELTVNCAELQAAARKRIDQQTGTAGVKYILHHAELAVRMTQDGGVKMITPFRDHDVHDVLEKSGYKHVKISGTKGREWYKADLATIKNAIAAVKEGRIALDSSELKKPDPFKFREEQEKAINDTLTRFKKHNDMLWDAKMRFGKTPTALEVVRRGGFRKTIIITHRPVVGSSWEEDFSKIFPGNKVPYTYVDKTKVVAKGYEAKDEADKKDILKKYDKAGKHFIYFASIQDLRGSKRVGGEFFKNDAVFDMAWDLVIVDEAHEGTQTDLGKKVSAELIKNNKKAKVLSLSGTPFNILNAYDDDAVFVWDYTMEQKTKLDWAEKHPDEPNPYAVLPHMNIFTFDLSSDLKGYAEEDLEGKAFNFTEFFRTWTGDKDADGRAMPKGVKVGDFIHAEDVRKFLDLLAKPSATSRYPFATAEYCNYFRHSLWMVPGVAAAKALSEMIRNHPNYKTFGVANVAGEGDNYEEEHADDALELVRSVIRRYPRSITLSCGKLTTGVTVPEWTAVLMISGSVHTAA
;
A
#
# COMPACT_ATOMS: atom_id res chain seq x y z
N ASP A 1 0.92 -2.87 34.52
CA ASP A 1 0.09 -2.96 35.73
C ASP A 1 0.01 -4.40 36.22
N THR A 2 1.10 -4.89 36.76
CA THR A 2 1.15 -6.22 37.37
C THR A 2 1.07 -6.02 38.86
N SER A 3 -0.03 -6.47 39.49
CA SER A 3 -0.13 -6.59 40.93
C SER A 3 0.85 -7.67 41.42
N LEU A 4 2.12 -7.31 41.54
CA LEU A 4 3.02 -8.06 42.43
C LEU A 4 2.43 -7.86 43.83
N LYS A 5 2.16 -8.94 44.54
CA LYS A 5 1.95 -8.88 46.01
C LYS A 5 3.14 -8.11 46.52
N SER A 6 2.88 -7.01 47.23
CA SER A 6 3.93 -6.08 47.72
C SER A 6 5.16 -6.83 48.18
N PRO A 7 6.30 -6.67 47.51
CA PRO A 7 7.54 -7.31 48.00
C PRO A 7 7.85 -6.74 49.38
N LYS A 8 8.38 -7.58 50.27
CA LYS A 8 8.75 -7.15 51.62
C LYS A 8 9.70 -5.95 51.59
N ASN A 9 10.48 -5.84 50.52
CA ASN A 9 11.34 -4.69 50.25
C ASN A 9 11.32 -4.39 48.72
N PRO A 10 10.67 -3.33 48.24
CA PRO A 10 10.61 -2.98 46.81
C PRO A 10 11.98 -2.61 46.22
N PHE A 11 12.98 -2.34 47.03
CA PHE A 11 14.36 -2.06 46.57
C PHE A 11 15.15 -3.32 46.22
N GLU A 12 14.69 -4.50 46.61
CA GLU A 12 15.34 -5.77 46.26
C GLU A 12 14.97 -6.25 44.84
N LEU A 13 13.91 -5.71 44.25
CA LEU A 13 13.49 -6.05 42.89
C LEU A 13 14.29 -5.24 41.87
N THR A 14 15.25 -5.87 41.26
CA THR A 14 16.03 -5.29 40.17
C THR A 14 15.30 -5.36 38.85
N VAL A 15 15.71 -4.53 37.89
CA VAL A 15 15.24 -4.56 36.51
C VAL A 15 15.42 -5.97 35.93
N ASN A 16 14.37 -6.47 35.22
CA ASN A 16 14.35 -7.79 34.60
C ASN A 16 14.61 -9.00 35.54
N CYS A 17 14.38 -8.88 36.81
CA CYS A 17 14.44 -10.03 37.70
C CYS A 17 13.37 -11.08 37.37
N ALA A 18 13.58 -12.34 37.80
CA ALA A 18 12.69 -13.45 37.42
C ALA A 18 11.22 -13.22 37.80
N GLU A 19 10.97 -12.62 38.97
CA GLU A 19 9.61 -12.31 39.44
C GLU A 19 8.91 -11.27 38.59
N LEU A 20 9.60 -10.18 38.22
CA LEU A 20 9.08 -9.16 37.34
C LEU A 20 8.81 -9.71 35.95
N GLN A 21 9.74 -10.52 35.43
CA GLN A 21 9.53 -11.15 34.11
C GLN A 21 8.36 -12.12 34.11
N ALA A 22 8.19 -12.93 35.17
CA ALA A 22 7.06 -13.84 35.28
C ALA A 22 5.71 -13.10 35.37
N ALA A 23 5.65 -12.01 36.13
CA ALA A 23 4.47 -11.17 36.25
C ALA A 23 4.13 -10.47 34.92
N ALA A 24 5.12 -9.93 34.21
CA ALA A 24 4.94 -9.30 32.89
C ALA A 24 4.51 -10.31 31.84
N ARG A 25 5.08 -11.51 31.80
CA ARG A 25 4.65 -12.58 30.86
C ARG A 25 3.19 -12.96 31.08
N LYS A 26 2.79 -13.16 32.36
CA LYS A 26 1.40 -13.47 32.71
C LYS A 26 0.44 -12.39 32.21
N ARG A 27 0.82 -11.12 32.30
CA ARG A 27 0.02 -9.98 31.79
C ARG A 27 -0.05 -9.98 30.27
N ILE A 28 1.07 -10.24 29.60
CA ILE A 28 1.13 -10.38 28.14
C ILE A 28 0.20 -11.50 27.69
N ASP A 29 0.28 -12.68 28.31
CA ASP A 29 -0.56 -13.83 27.94
C ASP A 29 -2.06 -13.54 28.12
N GLN A 30 -2.42 -12.79 29.17
CA GLN A 30 -3.80 -12.35 29.39
C GLN A 30 -4.30 -11.39 28.31
N GLN A 31 -3.46 -10.47 27.83
CA GLN A 31 -3.84 -9.51 26.78
C GLN A 31 -3.81 -10.12 25.39
N THR A 32 -2.96 -11.11 25.14
CA THR A 32 -2.74 -11.69 23.81
C THR A 32 -3.56 -12.92 23.52
N GLY A 33 -4.18 -13.53 24.53
CA GLY A 33 -4.99 -14.74 24.39
C GLY A 33 -6.17 -14.62 23.39
N THR A 34 -6.55 -13.38 23.04
CA THR A 34 -7.61 -13.08 22.06
C THR A 34 -7.10 -12.43 20.78
N ALA A 35 -5.82 -12.07 20.68
CA ALA A 35 -5.32 -11.20 19.60
C ALA A 35 -4.62 -11.96 18.45
N GLY A 36 -4.37 -13.25 18.56
CA GLY A 36 -3.72 -14.05 17.50
C GLY A 36 -2.26 -13.68 17.18
N VAL A 37 -1.66 -12.75 17.93
CA VAL A 37 -0.29 -12.26 17.74
C VAL A 37 0.55 -12.60 18.95
N LYS A 38 1.74 -13.18 18.74
CA LYS A 38 2.70 -13.45 19.84
C LYS A 38 3.51 -12.20 20.13
N TYR A 39 3.53 -11.80 21.40
CA TYR A 39 4.36 -10.70 21.89
C TYR A 39 5.61 -11.23 22.61
N ILE A 40 6.70 -10.49 22.49
CA ILE A 40 7.98 -10.83 23.12
C ILE A 40 8.23 -9.82 24.26
N LEU A 41 8.50 -10.33 25.45
CA LEU A 41 8.92 -9.51 26.58
C LEU A 41 10.38 -9.12 26.41
N HIS A 42 10.66 -7.83 26.25
CA HIS A 42 12.01 -7.29 26.14
C HIS A 42 12.51 -6.61 27.41
N HIS A 43 11.61 -6.13 28.26
CA HIS A 43 11.96 -5.39 29.46
C HIS A 43 10.84 -5.46 30.50
N ALA A 44 11.20 -5.53 31.77
CA ALA A 44 10.28 -5.40 32.89
C ALA A 44 10.99 -4.70 34.04
N GLU A 45 10.34 -3.72 34.64
CA GLU A 45 10.81 -3.02 35.84
C GLU A 45 9.65 -2.55 36.71
N LEU A 46 9.91 -2.20 37.97
CA LEU A 46 8.89 -1.67 38.86
C LEU A 46 8.51 -0.25 38.48
N ALA A 47 7.19 -0.02 38.43
CA ALA A 47 6.60 1.31 38.16
C ALA A 47 6.55 2.15 39.44
N VAL A 48 7.73 2.50 39.96
CA VAL A 48 7.88 3.33 41.17
C VAL A 48 8.87 4.47 40.93
N ARG A 49 8.61 5.62 41.50
CA ARG A 49 9.49 6.78 41.50
C ARG A 49 9.77 7.26 42.93
N MET A 50 10.90 7.88 43.13
CA MET A 50 11.24 8.54 44.39
C MET A 50 10.69 9.96 44.37
N THR A 51 9.83 10.30 45.32
CA THR A 51 9.35 11.66 45.54
C THR A 51 9.87 12.15 46.88
N GLN A 52 10.02 13.47 47.01
CA GLN A 52 10.44 14.09 48.27
C GLN A 52 9.35 15.07 48.69
N ASP A 53 8.77 14.86 49.84
CA ASP A 53 7.80 15.75 50.45
C ASP A 53 8.24 16.09 51.88
N GLY A 54 8.32 17.39 52.19
CA GLY A 54 8.79 17.84 53.51
C GLY A 54 10.15 17.33 53.98
N GLY A 55 11.06 16.97 53.03
CA GLY A 55 12.37 16.40 53.35
C GLY A 55 12.38 14.88 53.51
N VAL A 56 11.22 14.22 53.44
CA VAL A 56 11.08 12.75 53.56
C VAL A 56 11.06 12.15 52.15
N LYS A 57 11.93 11.19 51.86
CA LYS A 57 11.91 10.41 50.65
C LYS A 57 10.80 9.36 50.69
N MET A 58 9.89 9.40 49.75
CA MET A 58 8.80 8.44 49.62
C MET A 58 8.86 7.73 48.28
N ILE A 59 8.44 6.47 48.25
CA ILE A 59 8.28 5.69 47.03
C ILE A 59 6.83 5.84 46.59
N THR A 60 6.61 6.40 45.39
CA THR A 60 5.31 6.61 44.82
C THR A 60 5.14 5.76 43.54
N PRO A 61 4.10 4.95 43.42
CA PRO A 61 3.83 4.22 42.17
C PRO A 61 3.40 5.19 41.08
N PHE A 62 3.76 4.85 39.84
CA PHE A 62 3.24 5.50 38.63
C PHE A 62 2.55 4.47 37.73
N ARG A 63 1.77 4.94 36.76
CA ARG A 63 1.03 4.08 35.86
C ARG A 63 1.62 4.14 34.45
N ASP A 64 1.21 3.19 33.60
CA ASP A 64 1.51 3.14 32.18
C ASP A 64 1.11 4.45 31.45
N HIS A 65 0.00 5.09 31.85
CA HIS A 65 -0.42 6.38 31.30
C HIS A 65 0.63 7.49 31.46
N ASP A 66 1.37 7.50 32.56
CA ASP A 66 2.44 8.49 32.76
C ASP A 66 3.55 8.33 31.72
N VAL A 67 3.86 7.07 31.33
CA VAL A 67 4.84 6.78 30.26
C VAL A 67 4.27 7.14 28.89
N HIS A 68 3.00 6.86 28.67
CA HIS A 68 2.30 7.24 27.44
C HIS A 68 2.30 8.76 27.25
N ASP A 69 2.01 9.51 28.30
CA ASP A 69 2.04 10.98 28.27
C ASP A 69 3.41 11.54 27.92
N VAL A 70 4.49 10.96 28.46
CA VAL A 70 5.86 11.34 28.11
C VAL A 70 6.13 11.05 26.63
N LEU A 71 5.75 9.88 26.13
CA LEU A 71 5.93 9.51 24.71
C LEU A 71 5.16 10.46 23.78
N GLU A 72 3.89 10.76 24.09
CA GLU A 72 3.06 11.65 23.28
C GLU A 72 3.60 13.09 23.25
N LYS A 73 3.99 13.63 24.40
CA LYS A 73 4.62 14.95 24.50
C LYS A 73 5.99 15.01 23.82
N SER A 74 6.63 13.85 23.66
CA SER A 74 7.88 13.67 22.91
C SER A 74 7.67 13.43 21.41
N GLY A 75 6.41 13.44 20.93
CA GLY A 75 6.07 13.33 19.51
C GLY A 75 5.78 11.91 19.00
N TYR A 76 5.80 10.90 19.88
CA TYR A 76 5.41 9.53 19.52
C TYR A 76 3.89 9.40 19.54
N LYS A 77 3.32 8.80 18.48
CA LYS A 77 1.85 8.62 18.35
C LYS A 77 1.46 7.16 18.59
N HIS A 78 0.25 6.98 19.12
CA HIS A 78 -0.37 5.68 19.20
C HIS A 78 -0.47 5.00 17.84
N VAL A 79 -0.24 3.69 17.81
CA VAL A 79 -0.40 2.84 16.64
C VAL A 79 -1.58 1.90 16.88
N LYS A 80 -2.54 1.88 15.96
CA LYS A 80 -3.61 0.87 15.97
C LYS A 80 -3.07 -0.41 15.36
N ILE A 81 -3.00 -1.48 16.15
CA ILE A 81 -2.72 -2.82 15.65
C ILE A 81 -4.04 -3.50 15.33
N SER A 82 -4.23 -3.90 14.06
CA SER A 82 -5.42 -4.60 13.61
C SER A 82 -5.66 -5.86 14.45
N GLY A 83 -6.88 -6.02 14.96
CA GLY A 83 -7.27 -7.15 15.82
C GLY A 83 -7.05 -6.93 17.32
N THR A 84 -6.54 -5.78 17.78
CA THR A 84 -6.42 -5.47 19.21
C THR A 84 -7.35 -4.33 19.63
N LYS A 85 -7.97 -4.43 20.82
CA LYS A 85 -8.77 -3.36 21.43
C LYS A 85 -7.90 -2.36 22.22
N GLY A 86 -6.58 -2.60 22.35
CA GLY A 86 -5.68 -1.80 23.16
C GLY A 86 -5.26 -0.50 22.49
N ARG A 87 -5.18 0.57 23.30
CA ARG A 87 -4.65 1.89 22.89
C ARG A 87 -3.20 2.11 23.36
N GLU A 88 -2.49 1.04 23.71
CA GLU A 88 -1.21 1.07 24.42
C GLU A 88 0.01 0.88 23.50
N TRP A 89 -0.18 0.99 22.17
CA TRP A 89 0.86 0.66 21.19
C TRP A 89 1.53 1.90 20.63
N TYR A 90 2.86 1.93 20.72
CA TYR A 90 3.68 3.00 20.16
C TYR A 90 4.74 2.44 19.22
N LYS A 91 5.04 3.15 18.14
CA LYS A 91 6.16 2.83 17.26
C LYS A 91 7.43 3.48 17.82
N ALA A 92 7.98 2.86 18.87
CA ALA A 92 9.20 3.30 19.52
C ALA A 92 10.13 2.11 19.75
N ASP A 93 11.44 2.35 19.76
CA ASP A 93 12.39 1.30 20.10
C ASP A 93 12.50 1.13 21.63
N LEU A 94 13.14 0.03 22.04
CA LEU A 94 13.27 -0.30 23.46
C LEU A 94 14.06 0.76 24.25
N ALA A 95 15.04 1.42 23.63
CA ALA A 95 15.82 2.48 24.27
C ALA A 95 14.94 3.69 24.57
N THR A 96 14.13 4.13 23.59
CA THR A 96 13.15 5.21 23.75
C THR A 96 12.13 4.90 24.86
N ILE A 97 11.62 3.67 24.93
CA ILE A 97 10.69 3.26 26.00
C ILE A 97 11.37 3.32 27.38
N LYS A 98 12.61 2.83 27.50
CA LYS A 98 13.38 2.92 28.75
C LYS A 98 13.64 4.36 29.16
N ASN A 99 13.98 5.23 28.22
CA ASN A 99 14.17 6.66 28.50
C ASN A 99 12.85 7.33 28.94
N ALA A 100 11.70 6.96 28.35
CA ALA A 100 10.41 7.46 28.79
C ALA A 100 10.07 7.01 30.22
N ILE A 101 10.36 5.75 30.58
CA ILE A 101 10.20 5.25 31.96
C ILE A 101 11.13 6.02 32.91
N ALA A 102 12.39 6.23 32.52
CA ALA A 102 13.35 7.02 33.32
C ALA A 102 12.86 8.46 33.51
N ALA A 103 12.35 9.10 32.46
CA ALA A 103 11.79 10.45 32.54
C ALA A 103 10.63 10.54 33.54
N VAL A 104 9.71 9.55 33.56
CA VAL A 104 8.63 9.49 34.55
C VAL A 104 9.20 9.34 35.96
N LYS A 105 10.22 8.50 36.16
CA LYS A 105 10.88 8.33 37.47
C LYS A 105 11.54 9.62 37.96
N GLU A 106 12.06 10.43 37.05
CA GLU A 106 12.67 11.74 37.32
C GLU A 106 11.68 12.89 37.40
N GLY A 107 10.38 12.61 37.15
CA GLY A 107 9.32 13.62 37.14
C GLY A 107 9.30 14.52 35.91
N ARG A 108 10.01 14.14 34.85
CA ARG A 108 9.99 14.84 33.56
C ARG A 108 8.72 14.50 32.77
N ILE A 109 8.22 15.46 32.05
CA ILE A 109 6.98 15.36 31.28
C ILE A 109 7.20 15.02 29.78
N ALA A 110 8.45 15.05 29.32
CA ALA A 110 8.88 14.72 27.96
C ALA A 110 10.33 14.25 27.96
N LEU A 111 10.74 13.58 26.89
CA LEU A 111 12.14 13.23 26.63
C LEU A 111 12.97 14.47 26.23
N ASP A 112 14.22 14.50 26.62
CA ASP A 112 15.15 15.52 26.21
C ASP A 112 15.55 15.33 24.73
N SER A 113 16.00 16.41 24.09
CA SER A 113 16.38 16.37 22.66
C SER A 113 17.51 15.36 22.36
N SER A 114 18.34 15.05 23.34
CA SER A 114 19.41 14.05 23.25
C SER A 114 18.92 12.60 23.37
N GLU A 115 17.77 12.40 24.01
CA GLU A 115 17.14 11.09 24.22
C GLU A 115 16.19 10.72 23.08
N LEU A 116 15.78 11.74 22.28
CA LEU A 116 15.02 11.51 21.06
C LEU A 116 15.94 10.88 20.03
N LYS A 117 15.66 9.61 19.68
CA LYS A 117 16.37 8.97 18.59
C LYS A 117 16.08 9.77 17.31
N LYS A 118 17.11 10.42 16.78
CA LYS A 118 17.02 10.94 15.42
C LYS A 118 16.76 9.73 14.53
N PRO A 119 15.69 9.73 13.72
CA PRO A 119 15.49 8.64 12.79
C PRO A 119 16.77 8.49 11.97
N ASP A 120 17.22 7.24 11.82
CA ASP A 120 18.36 6.95 10.95
C ASP A 120 18.06 7.56 9.59
N PRO A 121 19.01 8.27 8.97
CA PRO A 121 18.78 8.89 7.67
C PRO A 121 18.35 7.80 6.69
N PHE A 122 17.29 8.07 5.93
CA PHE A 122 16.81 7.14 4.92
C PHE A 122 17.95 6.84 3.95
N LYS A 123 18.32 5.56 3.82
CA LYS A 123 19.36 5.12 2.91
C LYS A 123 18.72 4.73 1.57
N PHE A 124 19.10 5.44 0.54
CA PHE A 124 18.70 5.11 -0.82
C PHE A 124 19.60 4.01 -1.39
N ARG A 125 19.02 3.12 -2.18
CA ARG A 125 19.76 2.14 -2.96
C ARG A 125 20.43 2.82 -4.16
N GLU A 126 21.43 2.17 -4.78
CA GLU A 126 22.21 2.76 -5.87
C GLU A 126 21.35 3.22 -7.06
N GLU A 127 20.36 2.42 -7.45
CA GLU A 127 19.44 2.77 -8.53
C GLU A 127 18.54 3.96 -8.18
N GLN A 128 18.16 4.10 -6.91
CA GLN A 128 17.40 5.24 -6.44
C GLN A 128 18.25 6.52 -6.45
N GLU A 129 19.51 6.43 -5.98
CA GLU A 129 20.48 7.53 -6.08
C GLU A 129 20.71 7.93 -7.54
N LYS A 130 20.82 6.94 -8.44
CA LYS A 130 20.95 7.21 -9.88
C LYS A 130 19.74 7.95 -10.41
N ALA A 131 18.51 7.51 -10.11
CA ALA A 131 17.29 8.16 -10.54
C ALA A 131 17.21 9.63 -10.07
N ILE A 132 17.59 9.90 -8.81
CA ILE A 132 17.63 11.25 -8.25
C ILE A 132 18.65 12.12 -9.02
N ASN A 133 19.87 11.62 -9.18
CA ASN A 133 20.97 12.38 -9.78
C ASN A 133 20.71 12.65 -11.29
N ASP A 134 20.22 11.66 -12.03
CA ASP A 134 19.85 11.80 -13.45
C ASP A 134 18.73 12.85 -13.60
N THR A 135 17.70 12.80 -12.76
CA THR A 135 16.60 13.76 -12.76
C THR A 135 17.08 15.18 -12.47
N LEU A 136 17.87 15.38 -11.41
CA LEU A 136 18.39 16.70 -11.06
C LEU A 136 19.37 17.24 -12.11
N THR A 137 20.12 16.37 -12.77
CA THR A 137 21.01 16.74 -13.85
C THR A 137 20.23 17.17 -15.09
N ARG A 138 19.21 16.40 -15.48
CA ARG A 138 18.32 16.76 -16.60
C ARG A 138 17.60 18.08 -16.33
N PHE A 139 17.09 18.30 -15.14
CA PHE A 139 16.36 19.52 -14.78
C PHE A 139 17.18 20.80 -14.84
N LYS A 140 18.51 20.73 -14.98
CA LYS A 140 19.34 21.93 -15.26
C LYS A 140 19.10 22.47 -16.67
N LYS A 141 18.73 21.63 -17.64
CA LYS A 141 18.59 21.99 -19.05
C LYS A 141 17.17 21.78 -19.59
N HIS A 142 16.45 20.79 -19.09
CA HIS A 142 15.12 20.35 -19.54
C HIS A 142 14.10 20.48 -18.41
N ASN A 143 12.82 20.37 -18.74
CA ASN A 143 11.74 20.54 -17.76
C ASN A 143 10.96 19.25 -17.49
N ASP A 144 11.29 18.15 -18.13
CA ASP A 144 10.57 16.90 -18.09
C ASP A 144 11.48 15.73 -17.73
N MET A 145 10.94 14.75 -17.03
CA MET A 145 11.56 13.46 -16.73
C MET A 145 10.50 12.41 -16.50
N LEU A 146 10.69 11.23 -17.03
CA LEU A 146 9.85 10.06 -16.80
C LEU A 146 10.66 8.99 -16.06
N TRP A 147 10.09 8.42 -15.02
CA TRP A 147 10.59 7.19 -14.41
C TRP A 147 9.70 6.02 -14.83
N ASP A 148 10.25 5.14 -15.66
CA ASP A 148 9.76 3.80 -15.91
C ASP A 148 10.36 2.89 -14.84
N ALA A 149 9.73 2.89 -13.68
CA ALA A 149 10.24 2.17 -12.53
C ALA A 149 9.16 1.26 -11.95
N LYS A 150 9.43 -0.05 -12.00
CA LYS A 150 8.50 -1.09 -11.54
C LYS A 150 8.00 -0.86 -10.11
N MET A 151 6.92 -1.54 -9.74
CA MET A 151 6.42 -1.54 -8.36
C MET A 151 7.52 -1.99 -7.39
N ARG A 152 7.52 -1.43 -6.16
CA ARG A 152 8.51 -1.66 -5.10
C ARG A 152 9.91 -1.06 -5.37
N PHE A 153 10.09 -0.30 -6.44
CA PHE A 153 11.26 0.55 -6.61
C PHE A 153 11.42 1.56 -5.46
N GLY A 154 10.31 2.02 -4.89
CA GLY A 154 10.30 3.12 -3.91
C GLY A 154 10.21 4.48 -4.58
N LYS A 155 9.37 4.59 -5.63
CA LYS A 155 9.16 5.86 -6.38
C LYS A 155 8.87 7.04 -5.47
N THR A 156 7.96 6.86 -4.49
CA THR A 156 7.53 7.92 -3.57
C THR A 156 8.67 8.53 -2.77
N PRO A 157 9.44 7.79 -1.92
CA PRO A 157 10.53 8.38 -1.16
C PRO A 157 11.64 8.93 -2.06
N THR A 158 11.90 8.30 -3.21
CA THR A 158 12.92 8.75 -4.16
C THR A 158 12.52 10.08 -4.83
N ALA A 159 11.24 10.24 -5.21
CA ALA A 159 10.73 11.50 -5.76
C ALA A 159 10.70 12.64 -4.72
N LEU A 160 10.36 12.32 -3.46
CA LEU A 160 10.46 13.29 -2.36
C LEU A 160 11.91 13.75 -2.11
N GLU A 161 12.88 12.87 -2.32
CA GLU A 161 14.30 13.23 -2.24
C GLU A 161 14.72 14.14 -3.40
N VAL A 162 14.17 13.98 -4.60
CA VAL A 162 14.34 14.95 -5.70
C VAL A 162 13.83 16.33 -5.28
N VAL A 163 12.66 16.42 -4.63
CA VAL A 163 12.14 17.69 -4.10
C VAL A 163 13.14 18.31 -3.12
N ARG A 164 13.62 17.51 -2.18
CA ARG A 164 14.51 17.96 -1.10
C ARG A 164 15.88 18.42 -1.63
N ARG A 165 16.55 17.60 -2.47
CA ARG A 165 17.88 17.93 -3.02
C ARG A 165 17.80 19.03 -4.08
N GLY A 166 16.72 19.05 -4.87
CA GLY A 166 16.49 20.10 -5.87
C GLY A 166 16.08 21.45 -5.28
N GLY A 167 15.70 21.49 -3.99
CA GLY A 167 15.29 22.70 -3.30
C GLY A 167 13.98 23.29 -3.85
N PHE A 168 13.10 22.48 -4.43
CA PHE A 168 11.83 22.93 -5.01
C PHE A 168 10.91 23.44 -3.92
N ARG A 169 10.67 24.73 -3.87
CA ARG A 169 9.90 25.40 -2.81
C ARG A 169 8.42 25.05 -2.87
N LYS A 170 7.85 25.02 -4.06
CA LYS A 170 6.43 24.76 -4.32
C LYS A 170 6.29 23.53 -5.18
N THR A 171 5.94 22.41 -4.59
CA THR A 171 5.75 21.15 -5.30
C THR A 171 4.30 20.72 -5.22
N ILE A 172 3.73 20.28 -6.34
CA ILE A 172 2.44 19.60 -6.38
C ILE A 172 2.63 18.14 -6.79
N ILE A 173 1.98 17.25 -6.07
CA ILE A 173 1.86 15.83 -6.41
C ILE A 173 0.44 15.60 -6.89
N ILE A 174 0.30 15.08 -8.10
CA ILE A 174 -0.99 14.66 -8.65
C ILE A 174 -0.99 13.16 -8.88
N THR A 175 -2.06 12.49 -8.44
CA THR A 175 -2.24 11.04 -8.63
C THR A 175 -3.62 10.73 -9.17
N HIS A 176 -3.74 9.63 -9.89
CA HIS A 176 -5.04 9.09 -10.29
C HIS A 176 -5.79 8.49 -9.10
N ARG A 177 -5.09 8.08 -8.03
CA ARG A 177 -5.64 7.35 -6.88
C ARG A 177 -5.56 8.16 -5.59
N PRO A 178 -6.67 8.75 -5.12
CA PRO A 178 -6.68 9.57 -3.89
C PRO A 178 -6.22 8.81 -2.64
N VAL A 179 -6.42 7.49 -2.60
CA VAL A 179 -6.12 6.63 -1.43
C VAL A 179 -4.62 6.59 -1.09
N VAL A 180 -3.73 6.87 -2.04
CA VAL A 180 -2.28 6.83 -1.80
C VAL A 180 -1.72 8.08 -1.09
N GLY A 181 -2.55 9.09 -0.80
CA GLY A 181 -2.12 10.32 -0.11
C GLY A 181 -1.49 10.06 1.26
N SER A 182 -2.00 9.07 2.00
CA SER A 182 -1.43 8.68 3.30
C SER A 182 -0.02 8.09 3.19
N SER A 183 0.26 7.32 2.14
CA SER A 183 1.60 6.75 1.93
C SER A 183 2.63 7.82 1.53
N TRP A 184 2.23 8.84 0.77
CA TRP A 184 3.07 9.99 0.47
C TRP A 184 3.41 10.80 1.74
N GLU A 185 2.46 11.00 2.65
CA GLU A 185 2.68 11.68 3.92
C GLU A 185 3.61 10.90 4.86
N GLU A 186 3.45 9.56 4.91
CA GLU A 186 4.35 8.71 5.68
C GLU A 186 5.79 8.80 5.18
N ASP A 187 5.99 8.73 3.86
CA ASP A 187 7.32 8.83 3.26
C ASP A 187 7.88 10.25 3.37
N PHE A 188 7.04 11.30 3.28
CA PHE A 188 7.43 12.67 3.61
C PHE A 188 8.03 12.76 5.02
N SER A 189 7.39 12.12 5.99
CA SER A 189 7.86 12.10 7.38
C SER A 189 9.21 11.39 7.57
N LYS A 190 9.61 10.50 6.64
CA LYS A 190 10.91 9.81 6.65
C LYS A 190 12.01 10.62 5.97
N ILE A 191 11.67 11.35 4.89
CA ILE A 191 12.65 12.04 4.04
C ILE A 191 13.01 13.45 4.57
N PHE A 192 12.06 14.15 5.19
CA PHE A 192 12.24 15.53 5.62
C PHE A 192 12.58 15.78 7.10
N PRO A 193 12.69 14.79 8.00
CA PRO A 193 13.02 15.07 9.39
C PRO A 193 14.40 15.70 9.51
N GLY A 194 14.49 16.81 10.25
CA GLY A 194 15.76 17.51 10.49
C GLY A 194 16.31 18.27 9.28
N ASN A 195 15.52 18.48 8.24
CA ASN A 195 15.92 19.31 7.11
C ASN A 195 16.16 20.75 7.58
N LYS A 196 17.27 21.38 7.10
CA LYS A 196 17.60 22.78 7.43
C LYS A 196 16.50 23.75 7.03
N VAL A 197 15.77 23.46 5.94
CA VAL A 197 14.61 24.21 5.50
C VAL A 197 13.37 23.38 5.80
N PRO A 198 12.44 23.86 6.63
CA PRO A 198 11.24 23.11 6.98
C PRO A 198 10.27 23.09 5.79
N TYR A 199 9.90 21.88 5.37
CA TYR A 199 8.82 21.65 4.42
C TYR A 199 7.52 21.34 5.15
N THR A 200 6.40 21.72 4.55
CA THR A 200 5.05 21.37 5.03
C THR A 200 4.35 20.51 3.99
N TYR A 201 3.81 19.37 4.42
CA TYR A 201 2.94 18.55 3.59
C TYR A 201 1.50 19.02 3.74
N VAL A 202 0.81 19.26 2.64
CA VAL A 202 -0.55 19.81 2.59
C VAL A 202 -1.41 18.88 1.74
N ASP A 203 -2.47 18.35 2.34
CA ASP A 203 -3.48 17.52 1.68
C ASP A 203 -4.85 18.21 1.78
N LYS A 204 -5.71 17.98 0.79
CA LYS A 204 -7.09 18.50 0.77
C LYS A 204 -7.89 18.15 2.03
N THR A 205 -7.68 16.96 2.59
CA THR A 205 -8.40 16.47 3.77
C THR A 205 -7.77 16.93 5.09
N LYS A 206 -6.50 17.33 5.05
CA LYS A 206 -5.68 17.68 6.22
C LYS A 206 -5.09 19.08 6.10
N VAL A 207 -5.85 20.06 5.65
CA VAL A 207 -5.47 21.44 5.90
C VAL A 207 -5.67 21.71 7.40
N VAL A 208 -5.03 20.87 8.20
CA VAL A 208 -4.89 21.03 9.64
C VAL A 208 -3.49 21.56 9.90
N ALA A 209 -3.29 22.84 9.66
CA ALA A 209 -2.33 23.56 10.46
C ALA A 209 -2.98 23.68 11.85
N LYS A 210 -2.50 22.88 12.85
CA LYS A 210 -2.87 22.96 14.27
C LYS A 210 -4.08 23.89 14.57
N GLY A 211 -5.31 23.32 14.53
CA GLY A 211 -6.52 24.01 14.94
C GLY A 211 -7.35 24.69 13.84
N TYR A 212 -7.02 24.52 12.56
CA TYR A 212 -7.83 25.00 11.44
C TYR A 212 -8.18 23.86 10.50
N GLU A 213 -9.41 23.43 10.48
CA GLU A 213 -9.99 22.68 9.37
C GLU A 213 -10.38 23.68 8.28
N ALA A 214 -9.79 23.60 7.10
CA ALA A 214 -10.29 24.36 5.97
C ALA A 214 -11.66 23.82 5.58
N LYS A 215 -12.69 24.55 5.91
CA LYS A 215 -14.08 24.15 5.73
C LYS A 215 -14.58 24.37 4.31
N ASP A 216 -13.91 25.26 3.54
CA ASP A 216 -14.32 25.62 2.20
C ASP A 216 -13.14 25.97 1.27
N GLU A 217 -13.46 26.28 0.01
CA GLU A 217 -12.47 26.62 -1.03
C GLU A 217 -11.78 27.97 -0.77
N ALA A 218 -12.42 28.89 -0.04
CA ALA A 218 -11.83 30.18 0.33
C ALA A 218 -10.69 30.00 1.33
N ASP A 219 -10.86 29.11 2.32
CA ASP A 219 -9.82 28.78 3.31
C ASP A 219 -8.59 28.14 2.64
N LYS A 220 -8.78 27.28 1.64
CA LYS A 220 -7.67 26.68 0.87
C LYS A 220 -6.90 27.73 0.08
N LYS A 221 -7.61 28.63 -0.57
CA LYS A 221 -7.03 29.74 -1.32
C LYS A 221 -6.13 30.60 -0.44
N ASP A 222 -6.56 30.86 0.77
CA ASP A 222 -5.80 31.67 1.72
C ASP A 222 -4.55 30.95 2.25
N ILE A 223 -4.62 29.64 2.51
CA ILE A 223 -3.46 28.88 3.01
C ILE A 223 -2.34 28.81 1.98
N LEU A 224 -2.62 28.44 0.73
CA LEU A 224 -1.61 28.36 -0.32
C LEU A 224 -0.98 29.74 -0.58
N LYS A 225 -1.81 30.78 -0.66
CA LYS A 225 -1.32 32.17 -0.80
C LYS A 225 -0.51 32.63 0.39
N LYS A 226 -0.92 32.26 1.62
CA LYS A 226 -0.20 32.59 2.85
C LYS A 226 1.17 31.92 2.89
N TYR A 227 1.28 30.65 2.47
CA TYR A 227 2.55 29.94 2.40
C TYR A 227 3.48 30.54 1.33
N ASP A 228 2.94 30.88 0.17
CA ASP A 228 3.71 31.47 -0.91
C ASP A 228 4.26 32.85 -0.51
N LYS A 229 3.42 33.74 0.05
CA LYS A 229 3.83 35.06 0.57
C LYS A 229 4.85 34.98 1.68
N ALA A 230 4.75 33.95 2.53
CA ALA A 230 5.70 33.71 3.63
C ALA A 230 7.00 33.04 3.18
N GLY A 231 7.18 32.76 1.88
CA GLY A 231 8.35 32.08 1.35
C GLY A 231 8.53 30.65 1.84
N LYS A 232 7.47 30.01 2.35
CA LYS A 232 7.53 28.64 2.89
C LYS A 232 7.74 27.61 1.79
N HIS A 233 8.43 26.53 2.15
CA HIS A 233 8.53 25.33 1.33
C HIS A 233 7.36 24.40 1.64
N PHE A 234 6.64 23.96 0.61
CA PHE A 234 5.50 23.06 0.81
C PHE A 234 5.29 22.11 -0.37
N ILE A 235 4.70 20.97 -0.05
CA ILE A 235 4.27 19.95 -1.00
C ILE A 235 2.76 19.82 -0.89
N TYR A 236 2.05 20.07 -1.98
CA TYR A 236 0.60 19.93 -2.06
C TYR A 236 0.23 18.65 -2.77
N PHE A 237 -0.64 17.85 -2.15
CA PHE A 237 -1.14 16.60 -2.73
C PHE A 237 -2.57 16.77 -3.24
N ALA A 238 -2.82 16.36 -4.48
CA ALA A 238 -4.14 16.41 -5.11
C ALA A 238 -4.43 15.16 -5.95
N SER A 239 -5.69 14.77 -6.06
CA SER A 239 -6.10 13.78 -7.05
C SER A 239 -6.44 14.43 -8.39
N ILE A 240 -6.10 13.76 -9.48
CA ILE A 240 -6.43 14.26 -10.83
C ILE A 240 -7.94 14.31 -11.07
N GLN A 241 -8.73 13.42 -10.42
CA GLN A 241 -10.19 13.45 -10.50
C GLN A 241 -10.74 14.72 -9.87
N ASP A 242 -10.19 15.15 -8.73
CA ASP A 242 -10.63 16.40 -8.11
C ASP A 242 -10.28 17.62 -8.97
N LEU A 243 -9.07 17.64 -9.53
CA LEU A 243 -8.64 18.74 -10.41
C LEU A 243 -9.44 18.82 -11.71
N ARG A 244 -9.75 17.67 -12.33
CA ARG A 244 -10.59 17.58 -13.55
C ARG A 244 -12.00 18.15 -13.37
N GLY A 245 -12.55 18.09 -12.16
CA GLY A 245 -13.86 18.66 -11.86
C GLY A 245 -13.90 20.20 -11.91
N SER A 246 -12.75 20.88 -12.03
CA SER A 246 -12.70 22.35 -12.11
C SER A 246 -13.12 22.88 -13.48
N LYS A 247 -13.92 23.95 -13.49
CA LYS A 247 -14.28 24.69 -14.72
C LYS A 247 -13.06 25.21 -15.49
N ARG A 248 -11.93 25.47 -14.83
CA ARG A 248 -10.69 25.93 -15.47
C ARG A 248 -10.15 24.95 -16.51
N VAL A 249 -10.42 23.68 -16.34
CA VAL A 249 -9.97 22.62 -17.25
C VAL A 249 -11.12 21.96 -18.03
N GLY A 250 -12.34 22.51 -17.92
CA GLY A 250 -13.52 22.03 -18.62
C GLY A 250 -14.42 21.12 -17.78
N GLY A 251 -14.25 21.09 -16.47
CA GLY A 251 -15.17 20.44 -15.52
C GLY A 251 -16.38 21.32 -15.18
N GLU A 252 -17.19 20.86 -14.25
CA GLU A 252 -18.49 21.47 -13.90
C GLU A 252 -18.43 22.44 -12.71
N PHE A 253 -17.40 22.37 -11.87
CA PHE A 253 -17.36 23.04 -10.58
C PHE A 253 -16.40 24.22 -10.53
N PHE A 254 -16.77 25.28 -9.82
CA PHE A 254 -15.87 26.39 -9.48
C PHE A 254 -15.02 25.99 -8.25
N LYS A 255 -13.93 25.27 -8.51
CA LYS A 255 -13.02 24.78 -7.46
C LYS A 255 -11.58 24.73 -7.94
N ASN A 256 -10.65 24.61 -6.99
CA ASN A 256 -9.21 24.44 -7.21
C ASN A 256 -8.51 25.65 -7.89
N ASP A 257 -9.14 26.83 -7.96
CA ASP A 257 -8.55 28.02 -8.57
C ASP A 257 -7.21 28.39 -7.93
N ALA A 258 -7.11 28.32 -6.61
CA ALA A 258 -5.87 28.61 -5.90
C ALA A 258 -4.72 27.65 -6.28
N VAL A 259 -5.05 26.40 -6.60
CA VAL A 259 -4.07 25.41 -7.04
C VAL A 259 -3.58 25.71 -8.45
N PHE A 260 -4.48 26.09 -9.35
CA PHE A 260 -4.14 26.45 -10.72
C PHE A 260 -3.47 27.84 -10.84
N ASP A 261 -3.77 28.76 -9.92
CA ASP A 261 -3.13 30.10 -9.87
C ASP A 261 -1.69 30.05 -9.32
N MET A 262 -1.32 28.95 -8.65
CA MET A 262 0.02 28.81 -8.08
C MET A 262 1.09 28.63 -9.17
N ALA A 263 2.19 29.33 -9.04
CA ALA A 263 3.38 29.10 -9.87
C ALA A 263 4.22 27.96 -9.26
N TRP A 264 3.92 26.73 -9.63
CA TRP A 264 4.60 25.54 -9.13
C TRP A 264 6.04 25.47 -9.65
N ASP A 265 6.98 25.01 -8.81
CA ASP A 265 8.37 24.76 -9.21
C ASP A 265 8.54 23.35 -9.75
N LEU A 266 7.81 22.38 -9.18
CA LEU A 266 7.82 20.99 -9.58
C LEU A 266 6.39 20.41 -9.55
N VAL A 267 6.04 19.71 -10.59
CA VAL A 267 4.82 18.90 -10.70
C VAL A 267 5.25 17.43 -10.76
N ILE A 268 4.84 16.63 -9.78
CA ILE A 268 5.03 15.18 -9.77
C ILE A 268 3.72 14.53 -10.19
N VAL A 269 3.78 13.69 -11.21
CA VAL A 269 2.62 12.94 -11.72
C VAL A 269 2.80 11.47 -11.38
N ASP A 270 2.07 11.01 -10.38
CA ASP A 270 2.10 9.61 -9.94
C ASP A 270 1.11 8.78 -10.76
N GLU A 271 1.52 7.56 -11.15
CA GLU A 271 0.82 6.68 -12.09
C GLU A 271 0.45 7.41 -13.39
N ALA A 272 1.46 8.04 -14.01
CA ALA A 272 1.30 8.93 -15.16
C ALA A 272 0.62 8.27 -16.37
N HIS A 273 0.69 6.93 -16.51
CA HIS A 273 0.00 6.15 -17.52
C HIS A 273 -1.54 6.13 -17.33
N GLU A 274 -2.01 6.35 -16.08
CA GLU A 274 -3.43 6.43 -15.76
C GLU A 274 -3.90 7.89 -15.84
N GLY A 275 -4.89 8.17 -16.63
CA GLY A 275 -5.61 9.43 -16.56
C GLY A 275 -4.97 10.68 -17.17
N THR A 276 -3.63 10.76 -17.33
CA THR A 276 -2.99 11.92 -17.99
C THR A 276 -3.15 11.91 -19.51
N GLN A 277 -3.41 10.76 -20.09
CA GLN A 277 -3.63 10.60 -21.54
C GLN A 277 -5.01 11.07 -22.02
N THR A 278 -5.96 11.24 -21.10
CA THR A 278 -7.25 11.83 -21.45
C THR A 278 -7.10 13.33 -21.74
N ASP A 279 -7.94 13.89 -22.59
CA ASP A 279 -7.91 15.33 -22.92
C ASP A 279 -8.02 16.22 -21.68
N LEU A 280 -8.82 15.81 -20.69
CA LEU A 280 -8.93 16.52 -19.42
C LEU A 280 -7.65 16.41 -18.58
N GLY A 281 -6.99 15.25 -18.58
CA GLY A 281 -5.72 15.05 -17.87
C GLY A 281 -4.60 15.92 -18.45
N LYS A 282 -4.51 15.99 -19.78
CA LYS A 282 -3.56 16.87 -20.49
C LYS A 282 -3.82 18.35 -20.16
N LYS A 283 -5.11 18.77 -20.11
CA LYS A 283 -5.49 20.12 -19.72
C LYS A 283 -5.11 20.44 -18.27
N VAL A 284 -5.30 19.50 -17.34
CA VAL A 284 -4.86 19.68 -15.94
C VAL A 284 -3.36 19.92 -15.87
N SER A 285 -2.56 19.07 -16.50
CA SER A 285 -1.10 19.22 -16.50
C SER A 285 -0.66 20.54 -17.12
N ALA A 286 -1.24 20.93 -18.25
CA ALA A 286 -0.92 22.20 -18.92
C ALA A 286 -1.29 23.43 -18.06
N GLU A 287 -2.45 23.40 -17.40
CA GLU A 287 -2.89 24.51 -16.55
C GLU A 287 -2.03 24.65 -15.28
N LEU A 288 -1.52 23.56 -14.71
CA LEU A 288 -0.64 23.59 -13.53
C LEU A 288 0.72 24.25 -13.82
N ILE A 289 1.25 24.13 -15.03
CA ILE A 289 2.56 24.72 -15.38
C ILE A 289 2.42 26.10 -16.05
N LYS A 290 1.23 26.57 -16.30
CA LYS A 290 0.94 27.81 -17.04
C LYS A 290 1.57 29.05 -16.43
N ASN A 291 1.54 29.15 -15.10
CA ASN A 291 2.05 30.30 -14.35
C ASN A 291 3.57 30.23 -14.08
N ASN A 292 4.20 29.12 -14.41
CA ASN A 292 5.66 28.98 -14.37
C ASN A 292 6.14 28.10 -15.53
N LYS A 293 6.53 28.71 -16.63
CA LYS A 293 7.05 28.00 -17.82
C LYS A 293 8.37 27.24 -17.56
N LYS A 294 9.04 27.51 -16.43
CA LYS A 294 10.24 26.78 -15.99
C LYS A 294 9.93 25.66 -15.00
N ALA A 295 8.64 25.45 -14.69
CA ALA A 295 8.22 24.36 -13.84
C ALA A 295 8.75 23.03 -14.36
N LYS A 296 9.25 22.20 -13.45
CA LYS A 296 9.71 20.85 -13.77
C LYS A 296 8.55 19.88 -13.65
N VAL A 297 8.56 18.86 -14.50
CA VAL A 297 7.56 17.79 -14.49
C VAL A 297 8.27 16.46 -14.33
N LEU A 298 7.98 15.75 -13.25
CA LEU A 298 8.47 14.39 -12.99
C LEU A 298 7.30 13.42 -13.07
N SER A 299 7.28 12.61 -14.09
CA SER A 299 6.26 11.55 -14.29
C SER A 299 6.77 10.22 -13.75
N LEU A 300 5.95 9.56 -12.93
CA LEU A 300 6.24 8.27 -12.31
C LEU A 300 5.28 7.23 -12.87
N SER A 301 5.81 6.10 -13.32
CA SER A 301 4.98 4.99 -13.79
C SER A 301 5.70 3.66 -13.59
N GLY A 302 4.95 2.59 -13.39
CA GLY A 302 5.46 1.22 -13.44
C GLY A 302 5.20 0.53 -14.78
N THR A 303 4.34 1.13 -15.61
CA THR A 303 3.89 0.59 -16.91
C THR A 303 3.63 1.72 -17.90
N PRO A 304 4.67 2.49 -18.30
CA PRO A 304 4.48 3.71 -19.09
C PRO A 304 4.29 3.47 -20.60
N PHE A 305 3.91 2.27 -21.04
CA PHE A 305 3.89 1.87 -22.46
C PHE A 305 3.13 2.85 -23.37
N ASN A 306 2.06 3.45 -22.86
CA ASN A 306 1.23 4.40 -23.60
C ASN A 306 1.75 5.86 -23.59
N ILE A 307 2.77 6.15 -22.81
CA ILE A 307 3.35 7.50 -22.67
C ILE A 307 4.82 7.60 -23.08
N LEU A 308 5.52 6.48 -23.26
CA LEU A 308 6.94 6.43 -23.61
C LEU A 308 7.27 7.26 -24.86
N ASN A 309 6.44 7.17 -25.91
CA ASN A 309 6.64 7.90 -27.16
C ASN A 309 6.56 9.44 -27.03
N ALA A 310 6.13 9.94 -25.87
CA ALA A 310 6.07 11.38 -25.62
C ALA A 310 7.35 11.94 -24.97
N TYR A 311 8.33 11.08 -24.71
CA TYR A 311 9.60 11.44 -24.08
C TYR A 311 10.78 11.05 -24.95
N ASP A 312 11.82 11.88 -24.91
CA ASP A 312 13.10 11.53 -25.52
C ASP A 312 13.79 10.41 -24.69
N ASP A 313 14.62 9.60 -25.30
CA ASP A 313 15.28 8.47 -24.62
C ASP A 313 16.07 8.91 -23.38
N ASP A 314 16.72 10.07 -23.43
CA ASP A 314 17.48 10.65 -22.31
C ASP A 314 16.58 11.27 -21.22
N ALA A 315 15.27 11.37 -21.48
CA ALA A 315 14.26 11.80 -20.51
C ALA A 315 13.67 10.64 -19.70
N VAL A 316 14.06 9.39 -19.99
CA VAL A 316 13.48 8.21 -19.36
C VAL A 316 14.52 7.52 -18.49
N PHE A 317 14.25 7.44 -17.19
CA PHE A 317 14.96 6.54 -16.28
C PHE A 317 14.22 5.19 -16.25
N VAL A 318 14.95 4.10 -16.48
CA VAL A 318 14.37 2.75 -16.50
C VAL A 318 14.89 1.92 -15.34
N TRP A 319 13.96 1.26 -14.63
CA TRP A 319 14.26 0.22 -13.64
C TRP A 319 13.21 -0.88 -13.72
N ASP A 320 13.50 -1.90 -14.46
CA ASP A 320 12.63 -3.03 -14.73
C ASP A 320 12.90 -4.25 -13.80
N TYR A 321 12.12 -5.31 -13.99
CA TYR A 321 12.24 -6.54 -13.23
C TYR A 321 13.59 -7.23 -13.48
N THR A 322 14.07 -7.22 -14.71
CA THR A 322 15.32 -7.88 -15.10
C THR A 322 16.52 -7.21 -14.42
N MET A 323 16.54 -5.87 -14.44
CA MET A 323 17.57 -5.09 -13.74
C MET A 323 17.55 -5.36 -12.24
N GLU A 324 16.35 -5.40 -11.62
CA GLU A 324 16.21 -5.69 -10.19
C GLU A 324 16.74 -7.06 -9.82
N GLN A 325 16.36 -8.11 -10.57
CA GLN A 325 16.80 -9.48 -10.26
C GLN A 325 18.32 -9.64 -10.50
N LYS A 326 18.86 -9.03 -11.54
CA LYS A 326 20.30 -8.99 -11.77
C LYS A 326 21.05 -8.32 -10.63
N THR A 327 20.60 -7.14 -10.21
CA THR A 327 21.22 -6.42 -9.08
C THR A 327 21.13 -7.21 -7.77
N LYS A 328 20.01 -7.92 -7.55
CA LYS A 328 19.85 -8.81 -6.39
C LYS A 328 20.87 -9.95 -6.36
N LEU A 329 21.16 -10.54 -7.51
CA LEU A 329 22.17 -11.59 -7.66
C LEU A 329 23.59 -11.02 -7.53
N ASP A 330 23.88 -9.94 -8.24
CA ASP A 330 25.18 -9.26 -8.19
C ASP A 330 25.54 -8.79 -6.76
N TRP A 331 24.54 -8.34 -5.98
CA TRP A 331 24.75 -7.97 -4.58
C TRP A 331 25.19 -9.16 -3.75
N ALA A 332 24.52 -10.30 -3.89
CA ALA A 332 24.85 -11.51 -3.13
C ALA A 332 26.28 -12.01 -3.43
N GLU A 333 26.77 -11.84 -4.67
CA GLU A 333 28.13 -12.20 -5.05
C GLU A 333 29.19 -11.20 -4.52
N LYS A 334 28.89 -9.89 -4.61
CA LYS A 334 29.84 -8.83 -4.26
C LYS A 334 29.90 -8.55 -2.76
N HIS A 335 28.83 -8.82 -2.03
CA HIS A 335 28.65 -8.50 -0.60
C HIS A 335 28.15 -9.72 0.17
N PRO A 336 28.89 -10.86 0.21
CA PRO A 336 28.42 -12.10 0.83
C PRO A 336 28.15 -11.98 2.32
N ASP A 337 28.84 -11.07 3.00
CA ASP A 337 28.76 -10.85 4.46
C ASP A 337 27.80 -9.72 4.85
N GLU A 338 27.19 -9.03 3.88
CA GLU A 338 26.27 -7.91 4.12
C GLU A 338 24.82 -8.30 3.87
N PRO A 339 23.86 -7.75 4.65
CA PRO A 339 22.45 -7.95 4.35
C PRO A 339 22.08 -7.43 2.96
N ASN A 340 21.53 -8.30 2.12
CA ASN A 340 21.11 -7.92 0.78
C ASN A 340 19.85 -7.04 0.84
N PRO A 341 19.90 -5.75 0.42
CA PRO A 341 18.77 -4.83 0.46
C PRO A 341 17.63 -5.21 -0.51
N TYR A 342 17.93 -6.12 -1.45
CA TYR A 342 16.97 -6.65 -2.42
C TYR A 342 16.36 -7.99 -1.97
N ALA A 343 16.76 -8.56 -0.83
CA ALA A 343 16.32 -9.90 -0.40
C ALA A 343 14.79 -10.02 -0.30
N VAL A 344 14.13 -8.95 0.15
CA VAL A 344 12.67 -8.89 0.33
C VAL A 344 11.89 -8.74 -0.98
N LEU A 345 12.57 -8.48 -2.09
CA LEU A 345 11.92 -8.33 -3.39
C LEU A 345 11.64 -9.72 -3.98
N PRO A 346 10.38 -10.00 -4.40
CA PRO A 346 10.00 -11.34 -4.82
C PRO A 346 10.64 -11.72 -6.15
N HIS A 347 10.93 -13.02 -6.29
CA HIS A 347 11.20 -13.62 -7.58
C HIS A 347 9.87 -14.03 -8.23
N MET A 348 9.71 -13.73 -9.52
CA MET A 348 8.52 -14.10 -10.29
C MET A 348 8.81 -15.37 -11.10
N ASN A 349 7.95 -16.37 -10.94
CA ASN A 349 7.92 -17.55 -11.79
C ASN A 349 6.69 -17.47 -12.69
N ILE A 350 6.86 -17.72 -13.97
CA ILE A 350 5.77 -17.75 -14.94
C ILE A 350 5.49 -19.20 -15.29
N PHE A 351 4.24 -19.63 -15.07
CA PHE A 351 3.76 -20.95 -15.45
C PHE A 351 2.73 -20.79 -16.57
N THR A 352 2.89 -21.55 -17.63
CA THR A 352 1.95 -21.59 -18.74
C THR A 352 1.32 -22.96 -18.83
N PHE A 353 0.02 -23.01 -19.15
CA PHE A 353 -0.74 -24.23 -19.29
C PHE A 353 -1.46 -24.23 -20.64
N ASP A 354 -1.31 -25.30 -21.39
CA ASP A 354 -2.08 -25.50 -22.61
C ASP A 354 -3.45 -26.12 -22.26
N LEU A 355 -4.47 -25.29 -22.31
CA LEU A 355 -5.86 -25.68 -22.06
C LEU A 355 -6.56 -26.19 -23.32
N SER A 356 -6.01 -25.97 -24.49
CA SER A 356 -6.65 -26.28 -25.79
C SER A 356 -6.79 -27.79 -26.03
N SER A 357 -5.90 -28.60 -25.45
CA SER A 357 -5.98 -30.06 -25.54
C SER A 357 -7.12 -30.66 -24.71
N ASP A 358 -7.42 -30.05 -23.55
CA ASP A 358 -8.39 -30.55 -22.57
C ASP A 358 -9.76 -29.90 -22.71
N LEU A 359 -9.82 -28.66 -23.22
CA LEU A 359 -11.03 -27.84 -23.39
C LEU A 359 -11.19 -27.39 -24.86
N LYS A 360 -11.42 -28.37 -25.74
CA LYS A 360 -11.60 -28.13 -27.17
C LYS A 360 -12.85 -27.28 -27.46
N GLY A 361 -12.74 -26.33 -28.37
CA GLY A 361 -13.87 -25.51 -28.84
C GLY A 361 -13.81 -24.04 -28.45
N TYR A 362 -12.82 -23.63 -27.62
CA TYR A 362 -12.64 -22.24 -27.19
C TYR A 362 -11.36 -21.59 -27.74
N ALA A 363 -10.71 -22.23 -28.74
CA ALA A 363 -9.55 -21.65 -29.39
C ALA A 363 -10.00 -20.75 -30.56
N GLU A 364 -9.56 -19.50 -30.54
CA GLU A 364 -9.69 -18.55 -31.63
C GLU A 364 -8.34 -18.40 -32.36
N GLU A 365 -8.40 -18.15 -33.68
CA GLU A 365 -7.22 -17.82 -34.48
C GLU A 365 -6.97 -16.33 -34.36
N ASP A 366 -5.81 -15.95 -33.83
CA ASP A 366 -5.31 -14.58 -33.86
C ASP A 366 -4.10 -14.47 -34.82
N LEU A 367 -3.45 -13.30 -34.86
CA LEU A 367 -2.29 -13.03 -35.74
C LEU A 367 -1.06 -13.87 -35.42
N GLU A 368 -1.00 -14.50 -34.24
CA GLU A 368 0.13 -15.27 -33.75
C GLU A 368 -0.19 -16.78 -33.62
N GLY A 369 -1.44 -17.20 -33.82
CA GLY A 369 -1.89 -18.59 -33.68
C GLY A 369 -3.23 -18.77 -33.02
N LYS A 370 -3.44 -19.88 -32.30
CA LYS A 370 -4.71 -20.16 -31.59
C LYS A 370 -4.62 -19.70 -30.14
N ALA A 371 -5.42 -18.72 -29.75
CA ALA A 371 -5.57 -18.26 -28.39
C ALA A 371 -6.85 -18.82 -27.76
N PHE A 372 -6.84 -19.05 -26.44
CA PHE A 372 -8.02 -19.50 -25.68
C PHE A 372 -8.93 -18.31 -25.35
N ASN A 373 -10.19 -18.36 -25.82
CA ASN A 373 -11.14 -17.29 -25.57
C ASN A 373 -11.80 -17.41 -24.20
N PHE A 374 -11.16 -16.82 -23.18
CA PHE A 374 -11.70 -16.79 -21.81
C PHE A 374 -13.01 -16.03 -21.67
N THR A 375 -13.27 -15.02 -22.51
CA THR A 375 -14.51 -14.23 -22.45
C THR A 375 -15.71 -15.10 -22.85
N GLU A 376 -15.58 -15.89 -23.93
CA GLU A 376 -16.61 -16.83 -24.33
C GLU A 376 -16.72 -18.00 -23.34
N PHE A 377 -15.59 -18.53 -22.88
CA PHE A 377 -15.54 -19.64 -21.93
C PHE A 377 -16.28 -19.34 -20.61
N PHE A 378 -16.10 -18.14 -20.06
CA PHE A 378 -16.76 -17.66 -18.84
C PHE A 378 -18.01 -16.83 -19.09
N ARG A 379 -18.62 -16.96 -20.27
CA ARG A 379 -19.85 -16.22 -20.61
C ARG A 379 -21.02 -16.67 -19.73
N THR A 380 -21.69 -15.68 -19.13
CA THR A 380 -22.88 -15.88 -18.32
C THR A 380 -24.14 -15.51 -19.09
N TRP A 381 -25.24 -16.14 -18.72
CA TRP A 381 -26.53 -15.82 -19.33
C TRP A 381 -27.10 -14.49 -18.83
N THR A 382 -27.49 -13.62 -19.75
CA THR A 382 -28.02 -12.27 -19.45
C THR A 382 -29.55 -12.21 -19.43
N GLY A 383 -30.24 -13.26 -19.86
CA GLY A 383 -31.70 -13.27 -19.98
C GLY A 383 -32.21 -12.92 -21.37
N ASP A 384 -31.38 -12.33 -22.20
CA ASP A 384 -31.74 -11.96 -23.57
C ASP A 384 -31.54 -13.15 -24.53
N LYS A 385 -32.27 -13.14 -25.64
CA LYS A 385 -31.94 -14.08 -26.71
C LYS A 385 -30.53 -13.78 -27.18
N ASP A 386 -29.75 -14.86 -27.33
CA ASP A 386 -28.42 -14.84 -27.94
C ASP A 386 -28.48 -14.01 -29.26
N ALA A 387 -27.39 -13.35 -29.62
CA ALA A 387 -27.27 -12.64 -30.90
C ALA A 387 -27.63 -13.52 -32.12
N ASP A 388 -27.47 -14.86 -31.96
CA ASP A 388 -27.86 -15.88 -32.94
C ASP A 388 -29.31 -16.34 -32.78
N GLY A 389 -30.10 -15.77 -31.87
CA GLY A 389 -31.53 -16.14 -31.65
C GLY A 389 -31.72 -17.49 -30.96
N ARG A 390 -30.68 -18.08 -30.40
CA ARG A 390 -30.75 -19.41 -29.76
C ARG A 390 -31.50 -19.36 -28.42
N ALA A 391 -32.41 -20.29 -28.23
CA ALA A 391 -33.07 -20.47 -26.95
C ALA A 391 -32.13 -21.10 -25.94
N MET A 392 -32.26 -20.67 -24.67
CA MET A 392 -31.50 -21.19 -23.54
C MET A 392 -31.59 -22.71 -23.41
N PRO A 393 -30.50 -23.38 -22.99
CA PRO A 393 -30.56 -24.71 -22.46
C PRO A 393 -31.51 -24.77 -21.24
N LYS A 394 -32.34 -25.79 -21.16
CA LYS A 394 -33.24 -25.99 -20.01
C LYS A 394 -32.43 -26.01 -18.70
N GLY A 395 -32.85 -25.17 -17.75
CA GLY A 395 -32.30 -25.19 -16.39
C GLY A 395 -31.23 -24.15 -16.07
N VAL A 396 -30.78 -23.33 -17.06
CA VAL A 396 -29.81 -22.23 -16.83
C VAL A 396 -30.59 -20.98 -16.42
N LYS A 397 -30.17 -20.33 -15.34
CA LYS A 397 -30.74 -19.07 -14.83
C LYS A 397 -29.90 -17.89 -15.28
N VAL A 398 -30.50 -16.70 -15.24
CA VAL A 398 -29.77 -15.45 -15.46
C VAL A 398 -28.61 -15.38 -14.45
N GLY A 399 -27.40 -15.14 -14.93
CA GLY A 399 -26.18 -15.11 -14.14
C GLY A 399 -25.39 -16.43 -14.11
N ASP A 400 -26.00 -17.56 -14.49
CA ASP A 400 -25.28 -18.85 -14.58
C ASP A 400 -24.36 -18.87 -15.81
N PHE A 401 -23.30 -19.69 -15.76
CA PHE A 401 -22.47 -19.96 -16.93
C PHE A 401 -23.22 -20.71 -18.00
N ILE A 402 -23.09 -20.26 -19.23
CA ILE A 402 -23.64 -20.99 -20.41
C ILE A 402 -22.89 -22.32 -20.57
N HIS A 403 -21.58 -22.32 -20.31
CA HIS A 403 -20.67 -23.45 -20.41
C HIS A 403 -20.33 -24.06 -19.03
N ALA A 404 -21.33 -24.17 -18.13
CA ALA A 404 -21.12 -24.55 -16.73
C ALA A 404 -20.38 -25.89 -16.54
N GLU A 405 -20.59 -26.86 -17.43
CA GLU A 405 -19.90 -28.16 -17.36
C GLU A 405 -18.42 -28.03 -17.69
N ASP A 406 -18.07 -27.21 -18.68
CA ASP A 406 -16.67 -27.01 -19.07
C ASP A 406 -15.92 -26.16 -18.04
N VAL A 407 -16.57 -25.15 -17.46
CA VAL A 407 -16.02 -24.40 -16.32
C VAL A 407 -15.77 -25.33 -15.13
N ARG A 408 -16.68 -26.31 -14.87
CA ARG A 408 -16.47 -27.31 -13.80
C ARG A 408 -15.28 -28.22 -14.12
N LYS A 409 -15.16 -28.70 -15.37
CA LYS A 409 -13.98 -29.47 -15.80
C LYS A 409 -12.68 -28.68 -15.63
N PHE A 410 -12.70 -27.38 -15.96
CA PHE A 410 -11.55 -26.50 -15.75
C PHE A 410 -11.17 -26.44 -14.25
N LEU A 411 -12.13 -26.25 -13.36
CA LEU A 411 -11.87 -26.28 -11.92
C LEU A 411 -11.34 -27.64 -11.44
N ASP A 412 -11.85 -28.73 -12.00
CA ASP A 412 -11.32 -30.08 -11.74
C ASP A 412 -9.87 -30.23 -12.22
N LEU A 413 -9.54 -29.76 -13.42
CA LEU A 413 -8.17 -29.77 -13.93
C LEU A 413 -7.20 -29.05 -13.01
N LEU A 414 -7.58 -27.87 -12.51
CA LEU A 414 -6.73 -27.08 -11.62
C LEU A 414 -6.47 -27.76 -10.27
N ALA A 415 -7.42 -28.55 -9.75
CA ALA A 415 -7.40 -29.02 -8.36
C ALA A 415 -7.53 -30.53 -8.18
N LYS A 416 -7.70 -31.31 -9.25
CA LYS A 416 -7.78 -32.77 -9.14
C LYS A 416 -6.45 -33.34 -8.65
N PRO A 417 -6.44 -34.02 -7.50
CA PRO A 417 -5.20 -34.57 -6.95
C PRO A 417 -4.49 -35.51 -7.94
N SER A 418 -3.23 -35.26 -8.21
CA SER A 418 -2.40 -36.05 -9.11
C SER A 418 -0.94 -35.89 -8.71
N ALA A 419 -0.20 -37.01 -8.70
CA ALA A 419 1.25 -37.01 -8.42
C ALA A 419 2.08 -36.42 -9.57
N THR A 420 1.54 -36.36 -10.77
CA THR A 420 2.24 -35.93 -11.99
C THR A 420 1.73 -34.64 -12.61
N SER A 421 0.58 -34.14 -12.13
CA SER A 421 -0.01 -32.90 -12.64
C SER A 421 0.80 -31.69 -12.20
N ARG A 422 0.95 -30.73 -13.11
CA ARG A 422 1.57 -29.40 -12.83
C ARG A 422 0.55 -28.30 -12.63
N TYR A 423 -0.75 -28.63 -12.57
CA TYR A 423 -1.80 -27.64 -12.33
C TYR A 423 -1.76 -27.08 -10.91
N PRO A 424 -2.19 -25.82 -10.71
CA PRO A 424 -1.91 -25.03 -9.52
C PRO A 424 -2.28 -25.65 -8.17
N PHE A 425 -3.32 -26.49 -8.13
CA PHE A 425 -3.83 -27.05 -6.87
C PHE A 425 -3.84 -28.59 -6.85
N ALA A 426 -3.15 -29.21 -7.81
CA ALA A 426 -3.20 -30.67 -7.99
C ALA A 426 -2.28 -31.44 -7.03
N THR A 427 -1.20 -30.83 -6.53
CA THR A 427 -0.25 -31.43 -5.58
C THR A 427 -0.16 -30.62 -4.30
N ALA A 428 0.30 -31.25 -3.20
CA ALA A 428 0.53 -30.56 -1.94
C ALA A 428 1.58 -29.44 -2.06
N GLU A 429 2.62 -29.67 -2.89
CA GLU A 429 3.65 -28.69 -3.16
C GLU A 429 3.10 -27.45 -3.87
N TYR A 430 2.40 -27.65 -4.99
CA TYR A 430 1.79 -26.54 -5.72
C TYR A 430 0.69 -25.83 -4.93
N CYS A 431 -0.09 -26.55 -4.10
CA CYS A 431 -1.01 -25.92 -3.18
C CYS A 431 -0.33 -24.96 -2.18
N ASN A 432 0.93 -25.17 -1.84
CA ASN A 432 1.69 -24.26 -1.00
C ASN A 432 2.19 -23.05 -1.79
N TYR A 433 2.62 -23.22 -3.04
CA TYR A 433 2.99 -22.10 -3.91
C TYR A 433 1.80 -21.19 -4.24
N PHE A 434 0.62 -21.78 -4.49
CA PHE A 434 -0.60 -21.06 -4.86
C PHE A 434 -1.57 -20.86 -3.66
N ARG A 435 -1.02 -20.78 -2.46
CA ARG A 435 -1.77 -20.78 -1.18
C ARG A 435 -2.83 -19.69 -1.11
N HIS A 436 -2.46 -18.45 -1.46
CA HIS A 436 -3.39 -17.32 -1.58
C HIS A 436 -3.21 -16.74 -2.97
N SER A 437 -4.20 -16.90 -3.80
CA SER A 437 -4.13 -16.55 -5.22
C SER A 437 -5.15 -15.48 -5.61
N LEU A 438 -4.72 -14.58 -6.50
CA LEU A 438 -5.58 -13.61 -7.18
C LEU A 438 -5.92 -14.16 -8.58
N TRP A 439 -7.18 -14.25 -8.91
CA TRP A 439 -7.64 -14.69 -10.22
C TRP A 439 -8.22 -13.51 -10.99
N MET A 440 -7.62 -13.22 -12.13
CA MET A 440 -8.10 -12.21 -13.06
C MET A 440 -9.15 -12.82 -13.97
N VAL A 441 -10.40 -12.39 -13.80
CA VAL A 441 -11.57 -12.93 -14.53
C VAL A 441 -12.11 -11.91 -15.53
N PRO A 442 -12.79 -12.32 -16.62
CA PRO A 442 -13.15 -11.43 -17.71
C PRO A 442 -14.30 -10.44 -17.40
N GLY A 443 -14.97 -10.56 -16.25
CA GLY A 443 -16.04 -9.62 -15.90
C GLY A 443 -16.70 -9.89 -14.57
N VAL A 444 -17.53 -8.94 -14.12
CA VAL A 444 -18.23 -8.99 -12.81
C VAL A 444 -19.19 -10.17 -12.73
N ALA A 445 -19.99 -10.41 -13.78
CA ALA A 445 -20.92 -11.53 -13.80
C ALA A 445 -20.20 -12.87 -13.78
N ALA A 446 -19.11 -13.00 -14.54
CA ALA A 446 -18.26 -14.19 -14.52
C ALA A 446 -17.63 -14.41 -13.14
N ALA A 447 -17.17 -13.36 -12.46
CA ALA A 447 -16.62 -13.45 -11.11
C ALA A 447 -17.67 -13.96 -10.11
N LYS A 448 -18.89 -13.47 -10.18
CA LYS A 448 -20.01 -13.90 -9.31
C LYS A 448 -20.36 -15.38 -9.53
N ALA A 449 -20.56 -15.79 -10.77
CA ALA A 449 -20.86 -17.18 -11.10
C ALA A 449 -19.72 -18.14 -10.71
N LEU A 450 -18.46 -17.71 -10.91
CA LEU A 450 -17.28 -18.49 -10.56
C LEU A 450 -17.11 -18.62 -9.04
N SER A 451 -17.37 -17.55 -8.29
CA SER A 451 -17.35 -17.55 -6.82
C SER A 451 -18.32 -18.58 -6.27
N GLU A 452 -19.56 -18.57 -6.74
CA GLU A 452 -20.58 -19.53 -6.34
C GLU A 452 -20.19 -20.97 -6.71
N MET A 453 -19.68 -21.19 -7.93
CA MET A 453 -19.24 -22.50 -8.38
C MET A 453 -18.06 -23.02 -7.55
N ILE A 454 -17.05 -22.22 -7.24
CA ILE A 454 -15.89 -22.60 -6.42
C ILE A 454 -16.33 -22.96 -4.99
N ARG A 455 -17.20 -22.16 -4.37
CA ARG A 455 -17.72 -22.42 -3.00
C ARG A 455 -18.44 -23.77 -2.90
N ASN A 456 -19.13 -24.16 -3.96
CA ASN A 456 -19.89 -25.41 -4.01
C ASN A 456 -19.08 -26.61 -4.56
N HIS A 457 -17.84 -26.36 -5.02
CA HIS A 457 -17.00 -27.37 -5.66
C HIS A 457 -16.30 -28.28 -4.63
N PRO A 458 -16.33 -29.60 -4.76
CA PRO A 458 -15.80 -30.54 -3.75
C PRO A 458 -14.29 -30.34 -3.49
N ASN A 459 -13.50 -30.03 -4.52
CA ASN A 459 -12.04 -29.87 -4.42
C ASN A 459 -11.62 -28.56 -3.76
N TYR A 460 -12.53 -27.59 -3.62
CA TYR A 460 -12.21 -26.25 -3.08
C TYR A 460 -12.83 -25.98 -1.70
N LYS A 461 -13.38 -26.98 -1.01
CA LYS A 461 -14.04 -26.82 0.30
C LYS A 461 -13.18 -26.19 1.39
N THR A 462 -11.86 -26.30 1.27
CA THR A 462 -10.90 -25.73 2.23
C THR A 462 -10.40 -24.34 1.85
N PHE A 463 -10.86 -23.81 0.71
CA PHE A 463 -10.47 -22.48 0.26
C PHE A 463 -11.49 -21.43 0.71
N GLY A 464 -10.98 -20.30 1.21
CA GLY A 464 -11.77 -19.09 1.32
C GLY A 464 -11.89 -18.41 -0.05
N VAL A 465 -13.06 -17.88 -0.38
CA VAL A 465 -13.27 -17.16 -1.64
C VAL A 465 -13.66 -15.73 -1.32
N ALA A 466 -12.90 -14.77 -1.86
CA ALA A 466 -13.18 -13.34 -1.81
C ALA A 466 -13.50 -12.85 -3.23
N ASN A 467 -14.73 -12.44 -3.50
CA ASN A 467 -15.08 -11.80 -4.75
C ASN A 467 -15.06 -10.27 -4.58
N VAL A 468 -14.08 -9.62 -5.19
CA VAL A 468 -13.93 -8.15 -5.15
C VAL A 468 -14.31 -7.48 -6.48
N ALA A 469 -14.84 -8.24 -7.44
CA ALA A 469 -15.33 -7.72 -8.70
C ALA A 469 -16.67 -7.00 -8.51
N GLY A 470 -16.81 -5.80 -9.05
CA GLY A 470 -18.04 -5.00 -8.89
C GLY A 470 -18.32 -4.68 -7.41
N GLU A 471 -19.52 -5.01 -6.96
CA GLU A 471 -19.97 -4.86 -5.57
C GLU A 471 -19.70 -6.10 -4.70
N GLY A 472 -19.13 -7.18 -5.29
CA GLY A 472 -18.86 -8.42 -4.58
C GLY A 472 -20.05 -9.40 -4.58
N ASP A 473 -20.06 -10.34 -3.66
CA ASP A 473 -21.11 -11.32 -3.47
C ASP A 473 -22.07 -10.89 -2.35
N ASN A 474 -23.36 -11.22 -2.46
CA ASN A 474 -24.39 -10.88 -1.45
C ASN A 474 -24.10 -11.46 -0.05
N TYR A 475 -23.20 -12.41 0.07
CA TYR A 475 -22.78 -13.04 1.34
C TYR A 475 -21.75 -12.20 2.12
N GLU A 476 -21.20 -11.16 1.51
CA GLU A 476 -20.04 -10.42 2.00
C GLU A 476 -20.39 -8.98 2.43
N GLU A 477 -21.62 -8.53 2.08
CA GLU A 477 -22.09 -7.15 2.33
C GLU A 477 -22.21 -6.77 3.82
N GLU A 478 -22.29 -7.74 4.73
CA GLU A 478 -22.49 -7.42 6.16
C GLU A 478 -21.20 -7.01 6.89
N HIS A 479 -19.98 -7.19 6.32
CA HIS A 479 -18.75 -7.12 7.11
C HIS A 479 -17.54 -6.41 6.49
N ALA A 480 -17.60 -5.85 5.30
CA ALA A 480 -16.43 -5.19 4.69
C ALA A 480 -16.78 -3.90 3.95
N ASP A 481 -16.52 -2.77 4.61
CA ASP A 481 -16.59 -1.42 3.99
C ASP A 481 -15.55 -1.22 2.88
N ASP A 482 -14.59 -2.15 2.70
CA ASP A 482 -13.50 -2.07 1.74
C ASP A 482 -13.13 -3.46 1.19
N ALA A 483 -12.98 -3.55 -0.13
CA ALA A 483 -12.56 -4.77 -0.83
C ALA A 483 -11.22 -5.35 -0.31
N LEU A 484 -10.29 -4.51 0.13
CA LEU A 484 -9.01 -4.93 0.69
C LEU A 484 -9.19 -5.60 2.07
N GLU A 485 -10.07 -5.06 2.89
CA GLU A 485 -10.37 -5.67 4.20
C GLU A 485 -11.08 -7.01 4.05
N LEU A 486 -11.97 -7.16 3.07
CA LEU A 486 -12.57 -8.45 2.71
C LEU A 486 -11.48 -9.48 2.38
N VAL A 487 -10.55 -9.17 1.48
CA VAL A 487 -9.45 -10.08 1.13
C VAL A 487 -8.64 -10.46 2.37
N ARG A 488 -8.26 -9.49 3.20
CA ARG A 488 -7.50 -9.73 4.43
C ARG A 488 -8.27 -10.59 5.43
N SER A 489 -9.59 -10.40 5.56
CA SER A 489 -10.44 -11.19 6.45
C SER A 489 -10.49 -12.64 6.01
N VAL A 490 -10.65 -12.90 4.71
CA VAL A 490 -10.66 -14.25 4.13
C VAL A 490 -9.28 -14.93 4.30
N ILE A 491 -8.18 -14.23 4.03
CA ILE A 491 -6.81 -14.74 4.23
C ILE A 491 -6.58 -15.13 5.70
N ARG A 492 -7.03 -14.31 6.65
CA ARG A 492 -6.90 -14.63 8.09
C ARG A 492 -7.71 -15.84 8.52
N ARG A 493 -8.87 -16.04 7.90
CA ARG A 493 -9.83 -17.09 8.29
C ARG A 493 -9.51 -18.46 7.68
N TYR A 494 -8.94 -18.48 6.47
CA TYR A 494 -8.73 -19.70 5.72
C TYR A 494 -7.24 -19.95 5.44
N PRO A 495 -6.77 -21.21 5.54
CA PRO A 495 -5.37 -21.55 5.24
C PRO A 495 -5.00 -21.34 3.77
N ARG A 496 -6.00 -21.30 2.88
CA ARG A 496 -5.89 -21.06 1.43
C ARG A 496 -7.03 -20.18 0.98
N SER A 497 -6.76 -19.29 0.01
CA SER A 497 -7.81 -18.41 -0.51
C SER A 497 -7.65 -18.11 -1.99
N ILE A 498 -8.79 -17.84 -2.62
CA ILE A 498 -8.92 -17.38 -3.99
C ILE A 498 -9.60 -16.02 -3.95
N THR A 499 -8.94 -15.00 -4.48
CA THR A 499 -9.53 -13.68 -4.68
C THR A 499 -9.91 -13.53 -6.15
N LEU A 500 -11.17 -13.24 -6.44
CA LEU A 500 -11.66 -13.01 -7.80
C LEU A 500 -11.74 -11.52 -8.08
N SER A 501 -11.12 -11.06 -9.15
CA SER A 501 -11.15 -9.67 -9.58
C SER A 501 -11.22 -9.54 -11.11
N CYS A 502 -11.88 -8.49 -11.58
CA CYS A 502 -11.86 -8.06 -12.99
C CYS A 502 -11.17 -6.69 -13.19
N GLY A 503 -10.34 -6.26 -12.21
CA GLY A 503 -9.60 -5.00 -12.25
C GLY A 503 -9.38 -4.35 -10.87
N LYS A 504 -10.28 -4.60 -9.91
CA LYS A 504 -10.13 -4.08 -8.54
C LYS A 504 -8.93 -4.74 -7.83
N LEU A 505 -8.14 -3.98 -7.09
CA LEU A 505 -6.96 -4.43 -6.35
C LEU A 505 -5.80 -4.99 -7.21
N THR A 506 -5.84 -4.85 -8.53
CA THR A 506 -4.76 -5.33 -9.41
C THR A 506 -3.56 -4.43 -9.42
N THR A 507 -3.75 -3.17 -9.08
CA THR A 507 -2.68 -2.15 -9.01
C THR A 507 -2.87 -1.28 -7.77
N GLY A 508 -1.78 -0.70 -7.25
CA GLY A 508 -1.80 0.26 -6.14
C GLY A 508 -2.05 -0.31 -4.74
N VAL A 509 -2.12 -1.62 -4.59
CA VAL A 509 -2.28 -2.30 -3.30
C VAL A 509 -1.16 -3.31 -3.05
N THR A 510 -0.88 -3.57 -1.78
CA THR A 510 0.06 -4.61 -1.37
C THR A 510 -0.64 -5.59 -0.45
N VAL A 511 -0.72 -6.85 -0.90
CA VAL A 511 -1.18 -7.99 -0.11
C VAL A 511 -0.03 -8.99 -0.08
N PRO A 512 0.82 -8.96 0.96
CA PRO A 512 2.03 -9.79 1.02
C PRO A 512 1.74 -11.29 0.97
N GLU A 513 0.55 -11.68 1.38
CA GLU A 513 0.11 -13.08 1.43
C GLU A 513 -0.24 -13.65 0.06
N TRP A 514 -0.51 -12.83 -0.95
CA TRP A 514 -0.73 -13.33 -2.31
C TRP A 514 0.57 -13.91 -2.87
N THR A 515 0.53 -15.18 -3.15
CA THR A 515 1.67 -15.97 -3.66
C THR A 515 1.58 -16.21 -5.17
N ALA A 516 0.40 -16.03 -5.76
CA ALA A 516 0.18 -16.30 -7.18
C ALA A 516 -0.93 -15.45 -7.79
N VAL A 517 -0.81 -15.22 -9.09
CA VAL A 517 -1.85 -14.62 -9.93
C VAL A 517 -2.20 -15.61 -11.04
N LEU A 518 -3.48 -15.93 -11.19
CA LEU A 518 -4.00 -16.69 -12.33
C LEU A 518 -4.64 -15.72 -13.32
N MET A 519 -4.05 -15.62 -14.50
CA MET A 519 -4.57 -14.83 -15.60
C MET A 519 -5.52 -15.69 -16.42
N ILE A 520 -6.83 -15.61 -16.11
CA ILE A 520 -7.90 -16.32 -16.81
C ILE A 520 -8.86 -15.34 -17.50
N SER A 521 -8.33 -14.24 -17.94
CA SER A 521 -9.00 -13.26 -18.80
C SER A 521 -8.02 -12.79 -19.89
N GLY A 522 -8.52 -12.56 -21.09
CA GLY A 522 -7.80 -11.82 -22.12
C GLY A 522 -7.74 -10.35 -21.76
N SER A 523 -6.63 -9.68 -22.04
CA SER A 523 -6.52 -8.22 -21.94
C SER A 523 -6.05 -7.64 -23.26
N VAL A 524 -6.75 -6.61 -23.72
CA VAL A 524 -6.31 -5.77 -24.86
C VAL A 524 -5.39 -4.63 -24.39
N HIS A 525 -5.16 -4.51 -23.11
CA HIS A 525 -4.32 -3.49 -22.51
C HIS A 525 -2.99 -4.08 -22.05
N THR A 526 -1.90 -3.56 -22.57
CA THR A 526 -0.52 -3.99 -22.21
C THR A 526 -0.14 -3.73 -20.76
N ALA A 527 -0.93 -2.96 -20.03
CA ALA A 527 -0.72 -2.64 -18.62
C ALA A 527 -1.53 -3.50 -17.63
N ALA A 528 -2.26 -4.51 -18.12
CA ALA A 528 -3.07 -5.40 -17.28
C ALA A 528 -2.28 -6.60 -16.77
#